data_6a2c32d6e44c2b8961067df9cc1dd02c
#
_entry.id   6a2c32d6e44c2b8961067df9cc1dd02c
#
_cell.length_a   1.000
_cell.length_b   1.000
_cell.length_c   1.000
_cell.angle_alpha   90.00
_cell.angle_beta   90.00
_cell.angle_gamma   90.00
#
_symmetry.space_group_name_H-M   'P 1'
#
loop_
_entity.id
_entity.type
_entity.pdbx_description
1 polymer ?
#
loop_
_entity_poly.entity_id
_entity_poly.type
_entity_poly.pdbx_seq_one_letter_code
_entity_poly.pdbx_strand_id
1 'polypeptide(L)'
;MAYTTKATSKGGREGRAHLDGGALALSMSFPKELGGAGDGHNPEQLFALGYSACFNQAVIALGRKHGIDPAKAVVGMQVTLDKDEISFALKVDITLSVPGADKAAVKALLDDAHTICPYSRATRGNVPVTLTVV
;
A
#
# COMPACT_ATOMS: atom_id res chain seq x y z
N MET A 1 11.69 20.36 -5.28
CA MET A 1 12.68 19.75 -4.37
C MET A 1 12.44 18.25 -4.32
N ALA A 2 13.49 17.45 -4.49
CA ALA A 2 13.38 15.98 -4.45
C ALA A 2 13.67 15.46 -3.05
N TYR A 3 12.98 14.41 -2.63
CA TYR A 3 13.28 13.64 -1.43
C TYR A 3 13.81 12.28 -1.84
N THR A 4 14.86 11.82 -1.18
CA THR A 4 15.50 10.53 -1.43
C THR A 4 15.65 9.76 -0.12
N THR A 5 15.35 8.48 -0.14
CA THR A 5 15.62 7.56 0.96
C THR A 5 16.33 6.33 0.41
N LYS A 6 17.08 5.65 1.27
CA LYS A 6 17.83 4.45 0.92
C LYS A 6 17.57 3.35 1.92
N ALA A 7 17.56 2.12 1.43
CA ALA A 7 17.50 0.92 2.25
C ALA A 7 18.52 -0.09 1.74
N THR A 8 18.97 -0.95 2.65
CA THR A 8 19.90 -2.03 2.35
C THR A 8 19.36 -3.34 2.90
N SER A 9 19.49 -4.42 2.14
CA SER A 9 19.09 -5.75 2.58
C SER A 9 20.19 -6.77 2.35
N LYS A 10 20.21 -7.80 3.22
CA LYS A 10 21.09 -8.96 3.09
C LYS A 10 20.30 -10.21 3.51
N GLY A 11 20.43 -11.30 2.76
CA GLY A 11 19.76 -12.56 3.02
C GLY A 11 18.30 -12.62 2.52
N GLY A 12 17.83 -11.61 1.80
CA GLY A 12 16.52 -11.60 1.17
C GLY A 12 15.38 -11.82 2.16
N ARG A 13 14.46 -12.71 1.82
CA ARG A 13 13.25 -12.98 2.62
C ARG A 13 13.50 -13.72 3.93
N GLU A 14 14.71 -14.19 4.19
CA GLU A 14 15.12 -14.85 5.44
C GLU A 14 16.19 -14.04 6.18
N GLY A 15 16.49 -12.84 5.72
CA GLY A 15 17.56 -12.01 6.24
C GLY A 15 17.09 -10.77 6.99
N ARG A 16 17.70 -9.66 6.65
CA ARG A 16 17.45 -8.38 7.33
C ARG A 16 17.43 -7.23 6.32
N ALA A 17 16.53 -6.29 6.53
CA ALA A 17 16.43 -5.05 5.77
C ALA A 17 16.40 -3.86 6.73
N HIS A 18 17.03 -2.76 6.36
CA HIS A 18 17.05 -1.55 7.18
C HIS A 18 17.08 -0.29 6.32
N LEU A 19 16.62 0.82 6.89
CA LEU A 19 16.81 2.15 6.31
C LEU A 19 18.24 2.62 6.58
N ASP A 20 18.91 3.12 5.54
CA ASP A 20 20.25 3.71 5.67
C ASP A 20 20.14 5.05 6.41
N GLY A 21 20.87 5.18 7.51
CA GLY A 21 20.81 6.37 8.36
C GLY A 21 19.52 6.55 9.16
N GLY A 22 18.63 5.56 9.14
CA GLY A 22 17.38 5.55 9.91
C GLY A 22 17.38 4.53 11.03
N ALA A 23 16.36 4.61 11.89
CA ALA A 23 16.21 3.68 13.01
C ALA A 23 15.47 2.39 12.64
N LEU A 24 14.79 2.35 11.48
CA LEU A 24 13.99 1.19 11.10
C LEU A 24 14.87 0.08 10.55
N ALA A 25 14.83 -1.06 11.23
CA ALA A 25 15.50 -2.29 10.81
C ALA A 25 14.59 -3.48 11.12
N LEU A 26 14.45 -4.40 10.16
CA LEU A 26 13.51 -5.50 10.24
C LEU A 26 14.19 -6.83 9.96
N SER A 27 13.88 -7.83 10.80
CA SER A 27 14.13 -9.23 10.46
C SER A 27 13.06 -9.70 9.49
N MET A 28 13.50 -10.33 8.39
CA MET A 28 12.63 -10.82 7.34
C MET A 28 12.38 -12.31 7.51
N SER A 29 11.18 -12.75 7.20
CA SER A 29 10.82 -14.16 7.20
C SER A 29 9.75 -14.44 6.15
N PHE A 30 9.81 -15.60 5.51
CA PHE A 30 8.71 -16.07 4.69
C PHE A 30 7.47 -16.28 5.56
N PRO A 31 6.29 -15.90 5.10
CA PRO A 31 5.05 -16.21 5.81
C PRO A 31 4.78 -17.71 5.81
N LYS A 32 3.97 -18.16 6.75
CA LYS A 32 3.65 -19.60 6.90
C LYS A 32 2.96 -20.16 5.67
N GLU A 33 2.15 -19.36 5.00
CA GLU A 33 1.44 -19.71 3.77
C GLU A 33 2.39 -20.03 2.61
N LEU A 34 3.61 -19.53 2.65
CA LEU A 34 4.67 -19.81 1.69
C LEU A 34 5.73 -20.77 2.26
N GLY A 35 5.42 -21.48 3.33
CA GLY A 35 6.29 -22.49 3.93
C GLY A 35 7.36 -21.95 4.88
N GLY A 36 7.26 -20.70 5.28
CA GLY A 36 8.21 -20.06 6.21
C GLY A 36 7.82 -20.18 7.67
N ALA A 37 8.67 -19.67 8.54
CA ALA A 37 8.43 -19.63 9.99
C ALA A 37 7.39 -18.57 10.39
N GLY A 38 7.27 -17.50 9.62
CA GLY A 38 6.36 -16.39 9.89
C GLY A 38 6.74 -15.59 11.14
N ASP A 39 8.00 -15.62 11.54
CA ASP A 39 8.52 -14.96 12.74
C ASP A 39 9.22 -13.62 12.46
N GLY A 40 9.09 -13.13 11.26
CA GLY A 40 9.59 -11.83 10.84
C GLY A 40 8.61 -11.14 9.89
N HIS A 41 9.09 -10.11 9.21
CA HIS A 41 8.31 -9.33 8.27
C HIS A 41 8.61 -9.76 6.83
N ASN A 42 7.73 -9.38 5.89
CA ASN A 42 7.92 -9.70 4.48
C ASN A 42 7.72 -8.45 3.59
N PRO A 43 8.22 -8.47 2.35
CA PRO A 43 8.10 -7.34 1.45
C PRO A 43 6.65 -6.90 1.17
N GLU A 44 5.71 -7.83 1.14
CA GLU A 44 4.31 -7.54 0.87
C GLU A 44 3.66 -6.73 1.99
N GLN A 45 4.05 -6.99 3.25
CA GLN A 45 3.64 -6.17 4.40
C GLN A 45 4.15 -4.74 4.27
N LEU A 46 5.41 -4.56 3.90
CA LEU A 46 6.02 -3.25 3.73
C LEU A 46 5.40 -2.49 2.55
N PHE A 47 5.08 -3.20 1.46
CA PHE A 47 4.39 -2.64 0.32
C PHE A 47 2.98 -2.16 0.70
N ALA A 48 2.23 -2.95 1.46
CA ALA A 48 0.91 -2.59 1.96
C ALA A 48 0.96 -1.37 2.89
N LEU A 49 1.92 -1.33 3.82
CA LEU A 49 2.11 -0.19 4.73
C LEU A 49 2.44 1.09 3.96
N GLY A 50 3.43 1.03 3.07
CA GLY A 50 3.84 2.19 2.28
C GLY A 50 2.74 2.68 1.36
N TYR A 51 2.08 1.77 0.64
CA TYR A 51 1.01 2.14 -0.29
C TYR A 51 -0.20 2.71 0.46
N SER A 52 -0.62 2.11 1.57
CA SER A 52 -1.76 2.62 2.35
C SER A 52 -1.52 4.04 2.86
N ALA A 53 -0.34 4.33 3.37
CA ALA A 53 0.03 5.67 3.83
C ALA A 53 0.08 6.69 2.69
N CYS A 54 0.69 6.31 1.57
CA CYS A 54 0.78 7.15 0.38
C CYS A 54 -0.61 7.45 -0.20
N PHE A 55 -1.45 6.42 -0.31
CA PHE A 55 -2.82 6.56 -0.82
C PHE A 55 -3.69 7.41 0.11
N ASN A 56 -3.58 7.21 1.42
CA ASN A 56 -4.33 8.00 2.39
C ASN A 56 -3.96 9.50 2.31
N GLN A 57 -2.70 9.82 2.04
CA GLN A 57 -2.30 11.21 1.81
C GLN A 57 -2.99 11.82 0.57
N ALA A 58 -3.19 11.04 -0.49
CA ALA A 58 -3.96 11.48 -1.65
C ALA A 58 -5.44 11.72 -1.31
N VAL A 59 -6.02 10.84 -0.49
CA VAL A 59 -7.39 11.01 0.04
C VAL A 59 -7.50 12.30 0.87
N ILE A 60 -6.55 12.57 1.74
CA ILE A 60 -6.50 13.78 2.57
C ILE A 60 -6.43 15.03 1.68
N ALA A 61 -5.55 15.01 0.68
CA ALA A 61 -5.36 16.15 -0.21
C ALA A 61 -6.62 16.51 -1.03
N LEU A 62 -7.42 15.51 -1.38
CA LEU A 62 -8.59 15.68 -2.26
C LEU A 62 -9.94 15.67 -1.52
N GLY A 63 -9.98 15.27 -0.26
CA GLY A 63 -11.24 15.04 0.47
C GLY A 63 -12.18 16.23 0.44
N ARG A 64 -11.69 17.42 0.72
CA ARG A 64 -12.50 18.65 0.75
C ARG A 64 -13.11 19.00 -0.60
N LYS A 65 -12.41 18.72 -1.70
CA LYS A 65 -12.93 18.91 -3.06
C LYS A 65 -14.20 18.08 -3.31
N HIS A 66 -14.30 16.94 -2.65
CA HIS A 66 -15.44 16.03 -2.74
C HIS A 66 -16.47 16.22 -1.60
N GLY A 67 -16.33 17.27 -0.78
CA GLY A 67 -17.23 17.50 0.34
C GLY A 67 -17.06 16.50 1.49
N ILE A 68 -15.90 15.87 1.59
CA ILE A 68 -15.59 14.83 2.57
C ILE A 68 -14.58 15.38 3.59
N ASP A 69 -14.86 15.12 4.87
CA ASP A 69 -13.90 15.39 5.94
C ASP A 69 -12.81 14.29 5.90
N PRO A 70 -11.57 14.63 5.49
CA PRO A 70 -10.51 13.63 5.34
C PRO A 70 -10.08 13.01 6.66
N ALA A 71 -10.35 13.65 7.81
CA ALA A 71 -10.02 13.11 9.12
C ALA A 71 -10.81 11.84 9.46
N LYS A 72 -11.95 11.63 8.80
CA LYS A 72 -12.80 10.45 9.00
C LYS A 72 -12.48 9.32 8.03
N ALA A 73 -11.61 9.57 7.06
CA ALA A 73 -11.29 8.59 6.03
C ALA A 73 -10.34 7.51 6.57
N VAL A 74 -10.69 6.26 6.30
CA VAL A 74 -9.87 5.10 6.61
C VAL A 74 -9.59 4.34 5.31
N VAL A 75 -8.31 4.17 4.99
CA VAL A 75 -7.83 3.41 3.84
C VAL A 75 -7.41 2.03 4.29
N GLY A 76 -8.04 1.00 3.71
CA GLY A 76 -7.59 -0.39 3.82
C GLY A 76 -6.79 -0.78 2.59
N MET A 77 -5.77 -1.61 2.78
CA MET A 77 -4.89 -2.07 1.71
C MET A 77 -4.62 -3.56 1.86
N GLN A 78 -5.08 -4.35 0.90
CA GLN A 78 -4.74 -5.76 0.84
C GLN A 78 -3.80 -6.01 -0.33
N VAL A 79 -2.68 -6.63 -0.06
CA VAL A 79 -1.69 -7.03 -1.07
C VAL A 79 -1.66 -8.54 -1.12
N THR A 80 -1.84 -9.09 -2.30
CA THR A 80 -1.77 -10.53 -2.54
C THR A 80 -0.58 -10.83 -3.42
N LEU A 81 0.23 -11.82 -3.01
CA LEU A 81 1.30 -12.39 -3.80
C LEU A 81 0.81 -13.75 -4.31
N ASP A 82 0.77 -13.90 -5.63
CA ASP A 82 0.33 -15.14 -6.27
C ASP A 82 1.27 -15.53 -7.41
N LYS A 83 1.27 -16.79 -7.76
CA LYS A 83 2.08 -17.30 -8.89
C LYS A 83 1.48 -16.85 -10.21
N ASP A 84 2.35 -16.52 -11.14
CA ASP A 84 2.03 -16.34 -12.54
C ASP A 84 2.93 -17.22 -13.42
N GLU A 85 2.92 -17.00 -14.73
CA GLU A 85 3.73 -17.76 -15.69
C GLU A 85 5.24 -17.54 -15.55
N ILE A 86 5.65 -16.41 -14.97
CA ILE A 86 7.06 -16.03 -14.83
C ILE A 86 7.60 -16.44 -13.46
N SER A 87 6.89 -16.06 -12.39
CA SER A 87 7.31 -16.27 -11.00
C SER A 87 6.15 -15.98 -10.04
N PHE A 88 6.19 -14.81 -9.41
CA PHE A 88 5.15 -14.27 -8.56
C PHE A 88 4.79 -12.86 -9.00
N ALA A 89 3.52 -12.53 -8.87
CA ALA A 89 2.99 -11.21 -9.17
C ALA A 89 2.13 -10.69 -8.02
N LEU A 90 2.05 -9.37 -7.93
CA LEU A 90 1.23 -8.68 -6.93
C LEU A 90 -0.13 -8.33 -7.50
N LYS A 91 -1.13 -8.35 -6.61
CA LYS A 91 -2.43 -7.73 -6.84
C LYS A 91 -2.82 -6.96 -5.59
N VAL A 92 -3.55 -5.87 -5.74
CA VAL A 92 -3.89 -4.95 -4.65
C VAL A 92 -5.40 -4.69 -4.63
N ASP A 93 -5.98 -4.74 -3.44
CA ASP A 93 -7.35 -4.30 -3.20
C ASP A 93 -7.31 -3.12 -2.23
N ILE A 94 -7.82 -1.97 -2.67
CA ILE A 94 -7.89 -0.74 -1.88
C ILE A 94 -9.32 -0.50 -1.45
N THR A 95 -9.54 -0.29 -0.17
CA THR A 95 -10.84 0.08 0.37
C THR A 95 -10.78 1.49 0.96
N LEU A 96 -11.86 2.24 0.81
CA LEU A 96 -12.04 3.54 1.45
C LEU A 96 -13.35 3.53 2.23
N SER A 97 -13.25 3.85 3.51
CA SER A 97 -14.37 4.03 4.41
C SER A 97 -14.40 5.47 4.93
N VAL A 98 -15.54 6.13 4.81
CA VAL A 98 -15.77 7.42 5.43
C VAL A 98 -17.15 7.35 6.11
N PRO A 99 -17.20 7.07 7.41
CA PRO A 99 -18.48 6.93 8.13
C PRO A 99 -19.37 8.17 7.98
N GLY A 100 -20.63 7.96 7.62
CA GLY A 100 -21.63 9.02 7.48
C GLY A 100 -21.54 9.83 6.18
N ALA A 101 -20.56 9.59 5.32
CA ALA A 101 -20.47 10.29 4.04
C ALA A 101 -21.31 9.63 2.94
N ASP A 102 -21.68 10.42 1.94
CA ASP A 102 -22.35 9.91 0.74
C ASP A 102 -21.46 8.97 -0.04
N LYS A 103 -21.94 7.77 -0.31
CA LYS A 103 -21.16 6.72 -0.98
C LYS A 103 -20.68 7.09 -2.39
N ALA A 104 -21.48 7.86 -3.12
CA ALA A 104 -21.08 8.32 -4.46
C ALA A 104 -19.93 9.33 -4.38
N ALA A 105 -19.96 10.23 -3.40
CA ALA A 105 -18.87 11.17 -3.14
C ALA A 105 -17.59 10.44 -2.69
N VAL A 106 -17.70 9.42 -1.85
CA VAL A 106 -16.56 8.59 -1.42
C VAL A 106 -15.97 7.84 -2.60
N LYS A 107 -16.78 7.31 -3.50
CA LYS A 107 -16.32 6.63 -4.72
C LYS A 107 -15.56 7.58 -5.65
N ALA A 108 -16.07 8.79 -5.86
CA ALA A 108 -15.40 9.80 -6.66
C ALA A 108 -14.04 10.20 -6.05
N LEU A 109 -13.98 10.36 -4.73
CA LEU A 109 -12.75 10.63 -4.02
C LEU A 109 -11.74 9.48 -4.19
N LEU A 110 -12.20 8.24 -4.05
CA LEU A 110 -11.38 7.04 -4.21
C LEU A 110 -10.75 6.96 -5.60
N ASP A 111 -11.52 7.23 -6.64
CA ASP A 111 -11.04 7.24 -8.03
C ASP A 111 -10.02 8.37 -8.28
N ASP A 112 -10.29 9.57 -7.79
CA ASP A 112 -9.37 10.70 -7.91
C ASP A 112 -8.06 10.46 -7.14
N ALA A 113 -8.14 9.90 -5.93
CA ALA A 113 -6.97 9.56 -5.13
C ALA A 113 -6.08 8.53 -5.86
N HIS A 114 -6.69 7.54 -6.51
CA HIS A 114 -5.96 6.56 -7.32
C HIS A 114 -5.25 7.21 -8.50
N THR A 115 -5.80 8.28 -9.04
CA THR A 115 -5.19 9.02 -10.16
C THR A 115 -3.89 9.72 -9.75
N ILE A 116 -3.85 10.33 -8.55
CA ILE A 116 -2.72 11.18 -8.13
C ILE A 116 -1.71 10.49 -7.21
N CYS A 117 -2.09 9.41 -6.54
CA CYS A 117 -1.20 8.70 -5.61
C CYS A 117 0.06 8.21 -6.34
N PRO A 118 1.28 8.57 -5.87
CA PRO A 118 2.52 8.12 -6.52
C PRO A 118 2.65 6.60 -6.62
N TYR A 119 2.20 5.85 -5.62
CA TYR A 119 2.22 4.38 -5.67
C TYR A 119 1.20 3.84 -6.68
N SER A 120 0.02 4.44 -6.77
CA SER A 120 -0.95 4.09 -7.82
C SER A 120 -0.40 4.38 -9.23
N ARG A 121 0.34 5.46 -9.39
CA ARG A 121 1.04 5.75 -10.65
C ARG A 121 2.12 4.72 -10.97
N ALA A 122 2.79 4.19 -9.95
CA ALA A 122 3.79 3.13 -10.11
C ALA A 122 3.18 1.77 -10.47
N THR A 123 1.98 1.47 -9.96
CA THR A 123 1.29 0.19 -10.21
C THR A 123 0.48 0.17 -11.48
N ARG A 124 0.00 1.32 -11.95
CA ARG A 124 -0.93 1.44 -13.09
C ARG A 124 -0.37 0.81 -14.36
N GLY A 125 -1.19 -0.04 -14.99
CA GLY A 125 -0.82 -0.75 -16.21
C GLY A 125 0.07 -1.98 -15.97
N ASN A 126 0.42 -2.29 -14.71
CA ASN A 126 1.26 -3.41 -14.36
C ASN A 126 0.66 -4.28 -13.24
N VAL A 127 0.31 -3.68 -12.12
CA VAL A 127 -0.30 -4.39 -10.99
C VAL A 127 -1.81 -4.16 -11.01
N PRO A 128 -2.64 -5.22 -11.03
CA PRO A 128 -4.09 -5.08 -10.90
C PRO A 128 -4.46 -4.44 -9.56
N VAL A 129 -5.27 -3.39 -9.61
CA VAL A 129 -5.74 -2.68 -8.42
C VAL A 129 -7.26 -2.59 -8.45
N THR A 130 -7.91 -3.10 -7.42
CA THR A 130 -9.36 -3.00 -7.22
C THR A 130 -9.67 -1.89 -6.21
N LEU A 131 -10.67 -1.07 -6.51
CA LEU A 131 -11.10 0.03 -5.65
C LEU A 131 -12.51 -0.23 -5.13
N THR A 132 -12.70 -0.22 -3.81
CA THR A 132 -13.99 -0.52 -3.19
C THR A 132 -14.31 0.48 -2.07
N VAL A 133 -15.53 1.01 -2.09
CA VAL A 133 -16.08 1.79 -0.97
C VAL A 133 -16.72 0.83 0.02
N VAL A 134 -16.39 0.97 1.28
CA VAL A 134 -16.92 0.13 2.36
C VAL A 134 -17.59 0.94 3.46
#